data_a4c44b4e91287b497f4c43902f2cd19d
#
_entry.id   a4c44b4e91287b497f4c43902f2cd19d
#
_cell.length_a   1.000
_cell.length_b   1.000
_cell.length_c   1.000
_cell.angle_alpha   90.00
_cell.angle_beta   90.00
_cell.angle_gamma   90.00
#
_symmetry.space_group_name_H-M   'P 1'
#
loop_
_entity.id
_entity.type
_entity.pdbx_description
1 polymer ?
#
loop_
_entity_poly.entity_id
_entity_poly.type
_entity_poly.pdbx_seq_one_letter_code
_entity_poly.pdbx_strand_id
1 'polypeptide(L)'
;MLTLENVCYTYQTKAQTVEALRGVSAEFEVGSFYALVGPSGSGKTTLLSLLAGLDVPGSGEIRWNGVATATMDLDRFRFEHVSVIYQNFNLFAHLTAVENAAYPLYLRGISKKEAEAQAADKLKQVGIEEDKFHRLPSHLSGGEQQRVAIARALASGSEMILADEPTGNLDRENSQNIVGILKRLVQEESRCVIVVTHDAAVAAEADVILQMCDGRLED
;
A
#
# COMPACT_ATOMS: atom_id res chain seq x y z
N MET A 1 -9.58 -11.95 2.29
CA MET A 1 -8.69 -12.42 3.35
C MET A 1 -7.37 -12.89 2.74
N LEU A 2 -6.25 -12.43 3.26
CA LEU A 2 -4.91 -12.87 2.86
C LEU A 2 -4.28 -13.65 4.02
N THR A 3 -3.80 -14.86 3.76
CA THR A 3 -3.17 -15.72 4.77
C THR A 3 -1.74 -16.07 4.35
N LEU A 4 -0.84 -16.10 5.33
CA LEU A 4 0.55 -16.50 5.20
C LEU A 4 0.79 -17.70 6.08
N GLU A 5 1.42 -18.74 5.55
CA GLU A 5 1.78 -19.96 6.29
C GLU A 5 3.29 -20.25 6.12
N ASN A 6 4.05 -20.08 7.21
CA ASN A 6 5.51 -20.37 7.27
C ASN A 6 6.31 -19.76 6.11
N VAL A 7 6.01 -18.50 5.74
CA VAL A 7 6.63 -17.81 4.61
C VAL A 7 8.09 -17.50 4.89
N CYS A 8 8.98 -18.00 4.03
CA CYS A 8 10.40 -17.66 4.02
C CYS A 8 10.77 -16.99 2.70
N TYR A 9 11.71 -16.05 2.77
CA TYR A 9 12.25 -15.39 1.59
C TYR A 9 13.71 -15.05 1.73
N THR A 10 14.50 -15.35 0.70
CA THR A 10 15.94 -15.17 0.70
C THR A 10 16.40 -14.43 -0.54
N TYR A 11 17.05 -13.29 -0.35
CA TYR A 11 17.77 -12.61 -1.43
C TYR A 11 19.09 -13.32 -1.70
N GLN A 12 19.32 -13.71 -2.95
CA GLN A 12 20.59 -14.26 -3.41
C GLN A 12 21.29 -13.28 -4.34
N THR A 13 22.45 -12.82 -3.97
CA THR A 13 23.34 -12.02 -4.81
C THR A 13 24.65 -12.78 -5.01
N LYS A 14 25.45 -12.35 -5.98
CA LYS A 14 26.81 -12.96 -6.17
C LYS A 14 27.72 -12.81 -4.95
N ALA A 15 27.45 -11.84 -4.08
CA ALA A 15 28.29 -11.51 -2.94
C ALA A 15 27.79 -12.10 -1.62
N GLN A 16 26.48 -12.27 -1.47
CA GLN A 16 25.88 -12.72 -0.21
C GLN A 16 24.49 -13.30 -0.39
N THR A 17 24.11 -14.12 0.58
CA THR A 17 22.75 -14.65 0.76
C THR A 17 22.17 -14.01 2.04
N VAL A 18 20.99 -13.37 1.92
CA VAL A 18 20.30 -12.72 3.04
C VAL A 18 18.92 -13.32 3.18
N GLU A 19 18.70 -14.04 4.27
CA GLU A 19 17.39 -14.56 4.63
C GLU A 19 16.55 -13.43 5.24
N ALA A 20 15.67 -12.85 4.45
CA ALA A 20 14.89 -11.68 4.83
C ALA A 20 13.60 -12.02 5.58
N LEU A 21 13.02 -13.19 5.33
CA LEU A 21 11.85 -13.72 6.06
C LEU A 21 12.10 -15.16 6.48
N ARG A 22 11.68 -15.50 7.71
CA ARG A 22 12.02 -16.75 8.41
C ARG A 22 10.79 -17.38 9.06
N GLY A 23 9.90 -17.96 8.24
CA GLY A 23 8.72 -18.66 8.71
C GLY A 23 7.63 -17.72 9.23
N VAL A 24 7.34 -16.65 8.49
CA VAL A 24 6.29 -15.68 8.82
C VAL A 24 4.93 -16.30 8.58
N SER A 25 4.06 -16.26 9.60
CA SER A 25 2.65 -16.65 9.49
C SER A 25 1.79 -15.52 10.01
N ALA A 26 0.76 -15.14 9.25
CA ALA A 26 -0.18 -14.07 9.61
C ALA A 26 -1.48 -14.19 8.82
N GLU A 27 -2.52 -13.54 9.31
CA GLU A 27 -3.81 -13.39 8.63
C GLU A 27 -4.19 -11.93 8.56
N PHE A 28 -4.66 -11.50 7.37
CA PHE A 28 -5.11 -10.14 7.13
C PHE A 28 -6.55 -10.18 6.61
N GLU A 29 -7.44 -9.53 7.33
CA GLU A 29 -8.87 -9.50 7.03
C GLU A 29 -9.28 -8.16 6.42
N VAL A 30 -10.33 -8.19 5.61
CA VAL A 30 -10.97 -6.96 5.12
C VAL A 30 -11.62 -6.21 6.28
N GLY A 31 -11.66 -4.89 6.21
CA GLY A 31 -12.23 -4.06 7.26
C GLY A 31 -11.32 -3.93 8.49
N SER A 32 -10.02 -4.20 8.35
CA SER A 32 -9.04 -4.07 9.45
C SER A 32 -7.84 -3.23 9.04
N PHE A 33 -7.34 -2.45 9.99
CA PHE A 33 -6.12 -1.65 9.86
C PHE A 33 -4.96 -2.33 10.61
N TYR A 34 -3.95 -2.73 9.88
CA TYR A 34 -2.74 -3.36 10.42
C TYR A 34 -1.55 -2.40 10.38
N ALA A 35 -0.78 -2.36 11.44
CA ALA A 35 0.53 -1.71 11.46
C ALA A 35 1.62 -2.78 11.57
N LEU A 36 2.54 -2.81 10.61
CA LEU A 36 3.74 -3.64 10.63
C LEU A 36 4.92 -2.77 11.09
N VAL A 37 5.38 -3.01 12.32
CA VAL A 37 6.44 -2.21 12.96
C VAL A 37 7.70 -3.04 13.17
N GLY A 38 8.84 -2.39 13.38
CA GLY A 38 10.11 -3.04 13.68
C GLY A 38 11.31 -2.24 13.19
N PRO A 39 12.55 -2.62 13.56
CA PRO A 39 13.75 -1.90 13.17
C PRO A 39 14.00 -1.95 11.66
N SER A 40 14.87 -1.06 11.18
CA SER A 40 15.32 -1.12 9.78
C SER A 40 16.00 -2.46 9.49
N GLY A 41 15.71 -3.04 8.33
CA GLY A 41 16.25 -4.34 7.94
C GLY A 41 15.56 -5.57 8.54
N SER A 42 14.49 -5.41 9.33
CA SER A 42 13.75 -6.55 9.92
C SER A 42 12.94 -7.38 8.92
N GLY A 43 12.82 -6.95 7.66
CA GLY A 43 12.09 -7.68 6.60
C GLY A 43 10.73 -7.09 6.21
N LYS A 44 10.29 -5.96 6.80
CA LYS A 44 8.96 -5.35 6.55
C LYS A 44 8.68 -5.07 5.07
N THR A 45 9.58 -4.38 4.39
CA THR A 45 9.43 -4.06 2.96
C THR A 45 9.45 -5.34 2.10
N THR A 46 10.21 -6.36 2.50
CA THR A 46 10.19 -7.67 1.83
C THR A 46 8.83 -8.35 2.00
N LEU A 47 8.31 -8.36 3.22
CA LEU A 47 6.97 -8.90 3.49
C LEU A 47 5.92 -8.14 2.67
N LEU A 48 5.95 -6.81 2.70
CA LEU A 48 5.03 -5.98 1.93
C LEU A 48 5.10 -6.26 0.41
N SER A 49 6.30 -6.50 -0.13
CA SER A 49 6.49 -6.87 -1.54
C SER A 49 5.84 -8.20 -1.89
N LEU A 50 5.93 -9.20 -1.00
CA LEU A 50 5.27 -10.50 -1.19
C LEU A 50 3.74 -10.37 -1.08
N LEU A 51 3.24 -9.60 -0.10
CA LEU A 51 1.80 -9.31 0.02
C LEU A 51 1.27 -8.58 -1.21
N ALA A 52 2.09 -7.72 -1.80
CA ALA A 52 1.76 -7.04 -3.06
C ALA A 52 1.78 -7.97 -4.29
N GLY A 53 2.27 -9.19 -4.18
CA GLY A 53 2.47 -10.07 -5.32
C GLY A 53 3.56 -9.58 -6.29
N LEU A 54 4.50 -8.77 -5.80
CA LEU A 54 5.67 -8.34 -6.60
C LEU A 54 6.70 -9.45 -6.72
N ASP A 55 6.65 -10.43 -5.81
CA ASP A 55 7.48 -11.61 -5.82
C ASP A 55 6.71 -12.79 -5.21
N VAL A 56 7.30 -13.99 -5.23
CA VAL A 56 6.75 -15.19 -4.63
C VAL A 56 7.62 -15.65 -3.47
N PRO A 57 7.06 -16.29 -2.41
CA PRO A 57 7.85 -16.80 -1.32
C PRO A 57 8.83 -17.90 -1.79
N GLY A 58 10.01 -17.97 -1.18
CA GLY A 58 10.98 -19.03 -1.42
C GLY A 58 10.55 -20.36 -0.83
N SER A 59 9.79 -20.35 0.28
CA SER A 59 9.07 -21.48 0.84
C SER A 59 7.91 -20.98 1.71
N GLY A 60 7.03 -21.88 2.12
CA GLY A 60 5.75 -21.52 2.71
C GLY A 60 4.75 -21.08 1.65
N GLU A 61 3.63 -20.52 2.04
CA GLU A 61 2.56 -20.19 1.12
C GLU A 61 1.85 -18.88 1.51
N ILE A 62 1.47 -18.10 0.49
CA ILE A 62 0.59 -16.94 0.61
C ILE A 62 -0.67 -17.26 -0.16
N ARG A 63 -1.84 -17.09 0.49
CA ARG A 63 -3.14 -17.37 -0.11
C ARG A 63 -4.03 -16.13 -0.11
N TRP A 64 -4.63 -15.85 -1.24
CA TRP A 64 -5.70 -14.87 -1.37
C TRP A 64 -7.05 -15.59 -1.48
N ASN A 65 -7.94 -15.38 -0.52
CA ASN A 65 -9.23 -16.06 -0.44
C ASN A 65 -9.12 -17.58 -0.60
N GLY A 66 -8.09 -18.19 0.03
CA GLY A 66 -7.84 -19.63 0.01
C GLY A 66 -7.07 -20.15 -1.21
N VAL A 67 -6.81 -19.30 -2.23
CA VAL A 67 -6.04 -19.69 -3.43
C VAL A 67 -4.59 -19.22 -3.29
N ALA A 68 -3.62 -20.11 -3.54
CA ALA A 68 -2.20 -19.78 -3.47
C ALA A 68 -1.80 -18.74 -4.50
N THR A 69 -1.22 -17.62 -4.08
CA THR A 69 -0.80 -16.52 -4.97
C THR A 69 0.24 -16.97 -5.99
N ALA A 70 1.11 -17.93 -5.64
CA ALA A 70 2.10 -18.50 -6.54
C ALA A 70 1.49 -19.22 -7.76
N THR A 71 0.18 -19.57 -7.73
CA THR A 71 -0.55 -20.18 -8.85
C THR A 71 -1.36 -19.18 -9.65
N MET A 72 -1.40 -17.92 -9.23
CA MET A 72 -2.16 -16.86 -9.88
C MET A 72 -1.31 -16.14 -10.94
N ASP A 73 -1.99 -15.45 -11.85
CA ASP A 73 -1.40 -14.37 -12.62
C ASP A 73 -1.18 -13.18 -11.67
N LEU A 74 0.07 -12.95 -11.23
CA LEU A 74 0.39 -11.91 -10.26
C LEU A 74 0.17 -10.49 -10.80
N ASP A 75 0.29 -10.27 -12.11
CA ASP A 75 -0.03 -8.97 -12.70
C ASP A 75 -1.51 -8.68 -12.56
N ARG A 76 -2.35 -9.68 -12.84
CA ARG A 76 -3.79 -9.59 -12.66
C ARG A 76 -4.17 -9.45 -11.18
N PHE A 77 -3.54 -10.21 -10.28
CA PHE A 77 -3.75 -10.11 -8.84
C PHE A 77 -3.48 -8.68 -8.33
N ARG A 78 -2.33 -8.10 -8.71
CA ARG A 78 -2.01 -6.71 -8.36
C ARG A 78 -3.04 -5.74 -8.90
N PHE A 79 -3.40 -5.90 -10.16
CA PHE A 79 -4.32 -4.99 -10.84
C PHE A 79 -5.73 -4.99 -10.23
N GLU A 80 -6.22 -6.16 -9.81
CA GLU A 80 -7.60 -6.32 -9.33
C GLU A 80 -7.71 -6.11 -7.81
N HIS A 81 -6.72 -6.55 -7.02
CA HIS A 81 -6.88 -6.70 -5.57
C HIS A 81 -5.97 -5.84 -4.71
N VAL A 82 -4.86 -5.33 -5.24
CA VAL A 82 -3.83 -4.67 -4.44
C VAL A 82 -3.52 -3.27 -4.93
N SER A 83 -3.37 -2.33 -4.01
CA SER A 83 -2.76 -1.03 -4.28
C SER A 83 -1.61 -0.78 -3.32
N VAL A 84 -0.53 -0.19 -3.81
CA VAL A 84 0.63 0.16 -3.00
C VAL A 84 0.82 1.67 -2.95
N ILE A 85 0.95 2.20 -1.75
CA ILE A 85 1.27 3.59 -1.44
C ILE A 85 2.71 3.61 -0.94
N TYR A 86 3.59 4.34 -1.60
CA TYR A 86 5.01 4.42 -1.28
C TYR A 86 5.35 5.70 -0.54
N GLN A 87 6.42 5.67 0.25
CA GLN A 87 6.99 6.82 0.96
C GLN A 87 7.35 7.97 0.00
N ASN A 88 7.85 7.66 -1.18
CA ASN A 88 8.25 8.64 -2.21
C ASN A 88 7.13 8.95 -3.21
N PHE A 89 5.87 8.70 -2.84
CA PHE A 89 4.64 8.96 -3.59
C PHE A 89 4.55 8.21 -4.94
N ASN A 90 5.64 8.00 -5.64
CA ASN A 90 5.76 7.34 -6.96
C ASN A 90 4.70 7.87 -7.96
N LEU A 91 4.54 9.20 -8.01
CA LEU A 91 3.68 9.83 -9.00
C LEU A 91 4.40 9.95 -10.36
N PHE A 92 3.64 9.83 -11.41
CA PHE A 92 4.12 10.10 -12.77
C PHE A 92 4.34 11.60 -12.93
N ALA A 93 5.60 12.03 -13.04
CA ALA A 93 5.99 13.44 -13.03
C ALA A 93 5.38 14.28 -14.18
N HIS A 94 5.03 13.63 -15.29
CA HIS A 94 4.46 14.26 -16.48
C HIS A 94 2.94 14.26 -16.53
N LEU A 95 2.30 13.63 -15.56
CA LEU A 95 0.85 13.60 -15.41
C LEU A 95 0.42 14.56 -14.31
N THR A 96 -0.70 15.24 -14.53
CA THR A 96 -1.34 16.08 -13.52
C THR A 96 -1.86 15.25 -12.34
N ALA A 97 -2.30 15.89 -11.26
CA ALA A 97 -2.88 15.21 -10.10
C ALA A 97 -4.07 14.32 -10.51
N VAL A 98 -4.98 14.84 -11.32
CA VAL A 98 -6.17 14.07 -11.76
C VAL A 98 -5.78 12.93 -12.69
N GLU A 99 -4.82 13.12 -13.59
CA GLU A 99 -4.33 12.04 -14.48
C GLU A 99 -3.56 10.97 -13.71
N ASN A 100 -2.79 11.33 -12.67
CA ASN A 100 -2.17 10.37 -11.77
C ASN A 100 -3.21 9.52 -11.04
N ALA A 101 -4.25 10.16 -10.49
CA ALA A 101 -5.32 9.45 -9.79
C ALA A 101 -6.16 8.60 -10.76
N ALA A 102 -6.38 9.04 -12.01
CA ALA A 102 -7.13 8.33 -13.03
C ALA A 102 -6.38 7.16 -13.67
N TYR A 103 -5.06 7.07 -13.47
CA TYR A 103 -4.20 6.13 -14.20
C TYR A 103 -4.67 4.66 -14.12
N PRO A 104 -5.07 4.12 -12.94
CA PRO A 104 -5.62 2.75 -12.86
C PRO A 104 -6.89 2.56 -13.71
N LEU A 105 -7.70 3.60 -13.85
CA LEU A 105 -8.93 3.55 -14.63
C LEU A 105 -8.65 3.53 -16.14
N TYR A 106 -7.58 4.23 -16.57
CA TYR A 106 -7.11 4.14 -17.97
C TYR A 106 -6.69 2.73 -18.32
N LEU A 107 -5.97 2.05 -17.42
CA LEU A 107 -5.55 0.65 -17.60
C LEU A 107 -6.75 -0.32 -17.70
N ARG A 108 -7.90 0.04 -17.11
CA ARG A 108 -9.18 -0.70 -17.22
C ARG A 108 -9.94 -0.39 -18.51
N GLY A 109 -9.40 0.46 -19.38
CA GLY A 109 -10.04 0.85 -20.64
C GLY A 109 -11.16 1.88 -20.48
N ILE A 110 -11.29 2.51 -19.32
CA ILE A 110 -12.27 3.59 -19.09
C ILE A 110 -11.84 4.82 -19.90
N SER A 111 -12.79 5.48 -20.53
CA SER A 111 -12.51 6.68 -21.34
C SER A 111 -11.85 7.78 -20.49
N LYS A 112 -10.95 8.57 -21.11
CA LYS A 112 -10.22 9.63 -20.38
C LYS A 112 -11.17 10.54 -19.60
N LYS A 113 -12.23 11.01 -20.23
CA LYS A 113 -13.22 11.92 -19.62
C LYS A 113 -13.90 11.30 -18.39
N GLU A 114 -14.28 10.05 -18.48
CA GLU A 114 -14.96 9.34 -17.40
C GLU A 114 -13.99 8.98 -16.26
N ALA A 115 -12.78 8.51 -16.60
CA ALA A 115 -11.74 8.21 -15.62
C ALA A 115 -11.31 9.44 -14.82
N GLU A 116 -11.12 10.59 -15.49
CA GLU A 116 -10.79 11.85 -14.80
C GLU A 116 -11.95 12.34 -13.93
N ALA A 117 -13.20 12.15 -14.33
CA ALA A 117 -14.34 12.49 -13.49
C ALA A 117 -14.39 11.65 -12.21
N GLN A 118 -14.22 10.32 -12.32
CA GLN A 118 -14.13 9.43 -11.16
C GLN A 118 -12.93 9.75 -10.27
N ALA A 119 -11.78 10.04 -10.86
CA ALA A 119 -10.56 10.42 -10.14
C ALA A 119 -10.72 11.76 -9.40
N ALA A 120 -11.43 12.72 -9.98
CA ALA A 120 -11.74 14.01 -9.34
C ALA A 120 -12.52 13.79 -8.03
N ASP A 121 -13.47 12.87 -7.99
CA ASP A 121 -14.21 12.53 -6.77
C ASP A 121 -13.28 11.92 -5.71
N LYS A 122 -12.33 11.06 -6.13
CA LYS A 122 -11.32 10.50 -5.21
C LYS A 122 -10.35 11.55 -4.69
N LEU A 123 -9.96 12.52 -5.51
CA LEU A 123 -9.13 13.65 -5.07
C LEU A 123 -9.87 14.53 -4.04
N LYS A 124 -11.16 14.82 -4.24
CA LYS A 124 -11.99 15.51 -3.25
C LYS A 124 -12.08 14.72 -1.92
N GLN A 125 -12.30 13.42 -2.02
CA GLN A 125 -12.39 12.52 -0.87
C GLN A 125 -11.13 12.56 0.03
N VAL A 126 -9.95 12.75 -0.59
CA VAL A 126 -8.68 12.88 0.14
C VAL A 126 -8.29 14.33 0.44
N GLY A 127 -9.15 15.30 0.18
CA GLY A 127 -8.96 16.72 0.51
C GLY A 127 -8.00 17.45 -0.43
N ILE A 128 -7.98 17.10 -1.71
CA ILE A 128 -7.33 17.91 -2.76
C ILE A 128 -8.37 18.86 -3.36
N GLU A 129 -8.05 20.15 -3.37
CA GLU A 129 -8.90 21.23 -3.92
C GLU A 129 -8.90 21.20 -5.45
N GLU A 130 -10.02 21.61 -6.07
CA GLU A 130 -10.21 21.51 -7.52
C GLU A 130 -9.18 22.32 -8.35
N ASP A 131 -8.72 23.46 -7.83
CA ASP A 131 -7.68 24.28 -8.48
C ASP A 131 -6.32 23.56 -8.60
N LYS A 132 -6.13 22.45 -7.88
CA LYS A 132 -4.90 21.63 -7.87
C LYS A 132 -4.99 20.42 -8.79
N PHE A 133 -6.17 20.06 -9.30
CA PHE A 133 -6.36 18.84 -10.10
C PHE A 133 -5.48 18.78 -11.35
N HIS A 134 -5.25 19.94 -11.96
CA HIS A 134 -4.44 20.05 -13.19
C HIS A 134 -2.98 20.47 -12.93
N ARG A 135 -2.54 20.49 -11.67
CA ARG A 135 -1.13 20.74 -11.33
C ARG A 135 -0.30 19.46 -11.51
N LEU A 136 0.94 19.64 -11.98
CA LEU A 136 1.92 18.59 -11.98
C LEU A 136 2.44 18.30 -10.56
N PRO A 137 2.95 17.10 -10.25
CA PRO A 137 3.49 16.76 -8.93
C PRO A 137 4.51 17.76 -8.39
N SER A 138 5.36 18.34 -9.26
CA SER A 138 6.34 19.37 -8.88
C SER A 138 5.74 20.66 -8.32
N HIS A 139 4.46 20.91 -8.54
CA HIS A 139 3.72 22.08 -8.06
C HIS A 139 2.77 21.76 -6.89
N LEU A 140 2.95 20.59 -6.28
CA LEU A 140 2.20 20.13 -5.11
C LEU A 140 3.15 19.96 -3.91
N SER A 141 2.68 20.28 -2.72
CA SER A 141 3.39 19.96 -1.48
C SER A 141 3.52 18.45 -1.28
N GLY A 142 4.44 17.99 -0.42
CA GLY A 142 4.61 16.58 -0.11
C GLY A 142 3.31 15.91 0.39
N GLY A 143 2.57 16.59 1.27
CA GLY A 143 1.28 16.09 1.75
C GLY A 143 0.22 16.01 0.64
N GLU A 144 0.21 16.96 -0.31
CA GLU A 144 -0.68 16.90 -1.48
C GLU A 144 -0.30 15.76 -2.42
N GLN A 145 0.99 15.57 -2.68
CA GLN A 145 1.48 14.46 -3.50
C GLN A 145 1.08 13.11 -2.88
N GLN A 146 1.21 12.95 -1.56
CA GLN A 146 0.78 11.75 -0.87
C GLN A 146 -0.73 11.52 -0.98
N ARG A 147 -1.54 12.58 -0.82
CA ARG A 147 -2.99 12.48 -1.02
C ARG A 147 -3.34 12.10 -2.46
N VAL A 148 -2.64 12.60 -3.46
CA VAL A 148 -2.81 12.15 -4.86
C VAL A 148 -2.46 10.67 -5.03
N ALA A 149 -1.38 10.18 -4.40
CA ALA A 149 -1.02 8.76 -4.42
C ALA A 149 -2.11 7.88 -3.77
N ILE A 150 -2.71 8.36 -2.67
CA ILE A 150 -3.85 7.68 -2.03
C ILE A 150 -5.08 7.71 -2.95
N ALA A 151 -5.41 8.86 -3.55
CA ALA A 151 -6.51 8.96 -4.51
C ALA A 151 -6.35 7.98 -5.69
N ARG A 152 -5.13 7.80 -6.19
CA ARG A 152 -4.79 6.79 -7.19
C ARG A 152 -5.07 5.37 -6.68
N ALA A 153 -4.68 5.07 -5.44
CA ALA A 153 -4.98 3.77 -4.82
C ALA A 153 -6.48 3.56 -4.65
N LEU A 154 -7.24 4.59 -4.30
CA LEU A 154 -8.71 4.54 -4.21
C LEU A 154 -9.39 4.30 -5.57
N ALA A 155 -8.91 4.98 -6.60
CA ALA A 155 -9.45 4.86 -7.96
C ALA A 155 -9.25 3.44 -8.53
N SER A 156 -8.23 2.70 -8.09
CA SER A 156 -8.05 1.31 -8.49
C SER A 156 -9.18 0.39 -8.03
N GLY A 157 -9.88 0.74 -6.94
CA GLY A 157 -10.94 -0.10 -6.39
C GLY A 157 -10.45 -1.35 -5.66
N SER A 158 -9.13 -1.48 -5.38
CA SER A 158 -8.54 -2.66 -4.74
C SER A 158 -9.06 -2.88 -3.32
N GLU A 159 -9.19 -4.14 -2.91
CA GLU A 159 -9.65 -4.54 -1.59
C GLU A 159 -8.54 -4.38 -0.53
N MET A 160 -7.28 -4.48 -0.94
CA MET A 160 -6.11 -4.36 -0.06
C MET A 160 -5.26 -3.15 -0.43
N ILE A 161 -4.93 -2.34 0.56
CA ILE A 161 -4.05 -1.18 0.45
C ILE A 161 -2.82 -1.45 1.32
N LEU A 162 -1.67 -1.49 0.67
CA LEU A 162 -0.37 -1.63 1.31
C LEU A 162 0.31 -0.26 1.31
N ALA A 163 0.81 0.20 2.45
CA ALA A 163 1.48 1.49 2.55
C ALA A 163 2.86 1.34 3.20
N ASP A 164 3.90 1.69 2.46
CA ASP A 164 5.28 1.66 2.95
C ASP A 164 5.68 3.06 3.41
N GLU A 165 5.76 3.27 4.71
CA GLU A 165 6.09 4.54 5.37
C GLU A 165 5.29 5.75 4.81
N PRO A 166 3.95 5.69 4.77
CA PRO A 166 3.14 6.67 4.04
C PRO A 166 3.20 8.08 4.60
N THR A 167 3.77 8.26 5.80
CA THR A 167 3.91 9.53 6.50
C THR A 167 5.36 9.96 6.69
N GLY A 168 6.34 9.15 6.28
CA GLY A 168 7.76 9.33 6.60
C GLY A 168 8.39 10.63 6.05
N ASN A 169 7.81 11.25 5.03
CA ASN A 169 8.27 12.50 4.42
C ASN A 169 7.34 13.70 4.73
N LEU A 170 6.44 13.57 5.71
CA LEU A 170 5.42 14.56 6.02
C LEU A 170 5.62 15.18 7.40
N ASP A 171 5.14 16.40 7.57
CA ASP A 171 5.00 16.99 8.90
C ASP A 171 3.87 16.30 9.69
N ARG A 172 3.77 16.63 10.97
CA ARG A 172 2.84 16.00 11.91
C ARG A 172 1.37 16.16 11.50
N GLU A 173 0.99 17.35 11.04
CA GLU A 173 -0.40 17.63 10.66
C GLU A 173 -0.80 16.84 9.41
N ASN A 174 0.03 16.83 8.37
CA ASN A 174 -0.20 16.03 7.18
C ASN A 174 -0.19 14.53 7.51
N SER A 175 0.69 14.06 8.40
CA SER A 175 0.72 12.66 8.85
C SER A 175 -0.61 12.24 9.49
N GLN A 176 -1.15 13.04 10.41
CA GLN A 176 -2.45 12.77 11.03
C GLN A 176 -3.59 12.76 10.01
N ASN A 177 -3.57 13.67 9.04
CA ASN A 177 -4.54 13.69 7.95
C ASN A 177 -4.50 12.41 7.10
N ILE A 178 -3.30 11.92 6.75
CA ILE A 178 -3.12 10.68 5.98
C ILE A 178 -3.65 9.48 6.77
N VAL A 179 -3.29 9.36 8.05
CA VAL A 179 -3.79 8.25 8.90
C VAL A 179 -5.31 8.31 9.02
N GLY A 180 -5.89 9.49 9.20
CA GLY A 180 -7.35 9.67 9.23
C GLY A 180 -8.03 9.24 7.92
N ILE A 181 -7.40 9.48 6.76
CA ILE A 181 -7.90 8.98 5.47
C ILE A 181 -7.85 7.46 5.46
N LEU A 182 -6.72 6.83 5.81
CA LEU A 182 -6.56 5.36 5.80
C LEU A 182 -7.57 4.69 6.74
N LYS A 183 -7.82 5.24 7.93
CA LYS A 183 -8.86 4.73 8.87
C LYS A 183 -10.26 4.78 8.27
N ARG A 184 -10.62 5.87 7.61
CA ARG A 184 -11.92 5.96 6.93
C ARG A 184 -12.11 4.89 5.86
N LEU A 185 -11.05 4.53 5.12
CA LEU A 185 -11.11 3.48 4.11
C LEU A 185 -11.43 2.11 4.71
N VAL A 186 -10.90 1.84 5.90
CA VAL A 186 -11.22 0.62 6.65
C VAL A 186 -12.68 0.66 7.12
N GLN A 187 -13.09 1.76 7.75
CA GLN A 187 -14.40 1.87 8.41
C GLN A 187 -15.58 2.00 7.44
N GLU A 188 -15.40 2.79 6.36
CA GLU A 188 -16.49 3.14 5.42
C GLU A 188 -16.50 2.25 4.18
N GLU A 189 -15.32 1.80 3.73
CA GLU A 189 -15.19 1.01 2.49
C GLU A 189 -14.79 -0.45 2.74
N SER A 190 -14.67 -0.89 4.00
CA SER A 190 -14.27 -2.24 4.39
C SER A 190 -12.98 -2.71 3.72
N ARG A 191 -12.00 -1.80 3.52
CA ARG A 191 -10.69 -2.15 2.94
C ARG A 191 -9.81 -2.83 3.98
N CYS A 192 -8.95 -3.73 3.57
CA CYS A 192 -7.80 -4.15 4.35
C CYS A 192 -6.67 -3.14 4.14
N VAL A 193 -6.19 -2.51 5.20
CA VAL A 193 -5.07 -1.55 5.15
C VAL A 193 -3.92 -2.10 5.96
N ILE A 194 -2.73 -2.22 5.35
CA ILE A 194 -1.50 -2.67 6.00
C ILE A 194 -0.46 -1.56 5.84
N VAL A 195 -0.06 -0.95 6.94
CA VAL A 195 0.92 0.13 6.97
C VAL A 195 2.23 -0.37 7.57
N VAL A 196 3.31 -0.27 6.82
CA VAL A 196 4.67 -0.38 7.38
C VAL A 196 5.04 0.97 7.93
N THR A 197 5.43 1.04 9.20
CA THR A 197 5.85 2.30 9.83
C THR A 197 6.80 2.08 10.99
N HIS A 198 7.64 3.08 11.26
CA HIS A 198 8.40 3.20 12.49
C HIS A 198 7.84 4.29 13.43
N ASP A 199 6.78 4.99 13.01
CA ASP A 199 6.10 6.01 13.81
C ASP A 199 5.09 5.35 14.75
N ALA A 200 5.36 5.45 16.06
CA ALA A 200 4.49 4.90 17.09
C ALA A 200 3.09 5.55 17.10
N ALA A 201 2.97 6.82 16.68
CA ALA A 201 1.68 7.49 16.60
C ALA A 201 0.81 6.91 15.47
N VAL A 202 1.42 6.56 14.34
CA VAL A 202 0.71 5.87 13.24
C VAL A 202 0.33 4.45 13.66
N ALA A 203 1.26 3.72 14.30
CA ALA A 203 1.01 2.35 14.77
C ALA A 203 -0.13 2.27 15.80
N ALA A 204 -0.22 3.26 16.69
CA ALA A 204 -1.27 3.32 17.72
C ALA A 204 -2.69 3.50 17.15
N GLU A 205 -2.83 3.89 15.89
CA GLU A 205 -4.11 4.05 15.21
C GLU A 205 -4.59 2.76 14.53
N ALA A 206 -3.77 1.71 14.52
CA ALA A 206 -4.11 0.42 13.92
C ALA A 206 -4.94 -0.45 14.87
N ASP A 207 -5.79 -1.30 14.29
CA ASP A 207 -6.57 -2.30 15.03
C ASP A 207 -5.66 -3.44 15.51
N VAL A 208 -4.64 -3.78 14.71
CA VAL A 208 -3.66 -4.83 15.01
C VAL A 208 -2.25 -4.33 14.73
N ILE A 209 -1.35 -4.49 15.69
CA ILE A 209 0.07 -4.17 15.54
C ILE A 209 0.84 -5.48 15.43
N LEU A 210 1.59 -5.66 14.34
CA LEU A 210 2.47 -6.78 14.11
C LEU A 210 3.92 -6.30 14.25
N GLN A 211 4.64 -6.86 15.21
CA GLN A 211 6.04 -6.53 15.44
C GLN A 211 6.93 -7.47 14.66
N MET A 212 7.84 -6.91 13.86
CA MET A 212 8.77 -7.68 13.05
C MET A 212 10.21 -7.49 13.51
N CYS A 213 10.89 -8.59 13.81
CA CYS A 213 12.29 -8.62 14.22
C CYS A 213 13.02 -9.76 13.48
N ASP A 214 14.20 -9.46 12.90
CA ASP A 214 15.08 -10.45 12.25
C ASP A 214 14.34 -11.44 11.31
N GLY A 215 13.40 -10.93 10.51
CA GLY A 215 12.65 -11.72 9.54
C GLY A 215 11.49 -12.54 10.11
N ARG A 216 11.10 -12.32 11.38
CA ARG A 216 10.00 -13.01 12.07
C ARG A 216 9.00 -12.03 12.61
N LEU A 217 7.75 -12.46 12.73
CA LEU A 217 6.78 -11.76 13.57
C LEU A 217 6.95 -12.23 15.01
N GLU A 218 6.97 -11.28 15.93
CA GLU A 218 6.98 -11.53 17.38
C GLU A 218 5.54 -11.70 17.86
N ASP A 219 5.35 -12.62 18.82
CA ASP A 219 4.07 -12.90 19.48
C ASP A 219 3.62 -11.75 20.41
#